data_4dc1358a0e301f5b62526304694f1c43
#
_entry.id   4dc1358a0e301f5b62526304694f1c43
#
_cell.length_a   1.000
_cell.length_b   1.000
_cell.length_c   1.000
_cell.angle_alpha   90.00
_cell.angle_beta   90.00
_cell.angle_gamma   90.00
#
_symmetry.space_group_name_H-M   'P 1'
#
loop_
_entity.id
_entity.type
_entity.pdbx_description
1 polymer ?
#
loop_
_entity_poly.entity_id
_entity_poly.type
_entity_poly.pdbx_seq_one_letter_code
_entity_poly.pdbx_strand_id
1 'polypeptide(L)'
;GYEIAIGPEIEDDYHNFEALNIPAHHPARAMHDTFYVSDNHVLRTHTSPVQIRVMEAGAPPFKMICPGKVYRCDSDLTHTPMFHQVEGLVVDSNVTFADLKGTVEGFLHAFFEEEMPVRFRPSYFPFTEPSAEADMGCVACKGQGCRICGHTGWLEVMGCGMVHPRVLEMSGVDISKFKGFA
;
A
#
# COMPACT_ATOMS: atom_id res chain seq x y z
N GLY A 1 -6.97 12.93 -13.03
CA GLY A 1 -6.32 11.64 -12.99
C GLY A 1 -5.27 11.54 -11.91
N TYR A 2 -4.71 10.36 -11.75
CA TYR A 2 -3.56 10.13 -10.90
C TYR A 2 -2.27 10.37 -11.70
N GLU A 3 -1.27 10.98 -11.07
CA GLU A 3 0.08 11.09 -11.63
C GLU A 3 0.86 9.81 -11.36
N ILE A 4 1.79 9.45 -12.23
CA ILE A 4 2.67 8.28 -12.02
C ILE A 4 3.96 8.78 -11.39
N ALA A 5 4.26 8.27 -10.19
CA ALA A 5 5.51 8.54 -9.50
C ALA A 5 6.39 7.28 -9.50
N ILE A 6 7.68 7.47 -9.76
CA ILE A 6 8.69 6.41 -9.81
C ILE A 6 9.80 6.75 -8.82
N GLY A 7 10.33 5.75 -8.14
CA GLY A 7 11.44 5.88 -7.21
C GLY A 7 12.44 4.73 -7.31
N PRO A 8 13.54 4.79 -6.56
CA PRO A 8 14.59 3.78 -6.59
C PRO A 8 14.11 2.42 -6.07
N GLU A 9 14.70 1.35 -6.57
CA GLU A 9 14.47 -0.02 -6.06
C GLU A 9 15.34 -0.34 -4.84
N ILE A 10 16.49 0.33 -4.71
CA ILE A 10 17.33 0.29 -3.52
C ILE A 10 17.02 1.53 -2.69
N GLU A 11 16.51 1.31 -1.49
CA GLU A 11 16.07 2.36 -0.59
C GLU A 11 16.88 2.38 0.70
N ASP A 12 16.95 3.55 1.33
CA ASP A 12 17.47 3.64 2.67
C ASP A 12 16.43 3.20 3.72
N ASP A 13 16.92 2.92 4.93
CA ASP A 13 16.10 2.48 6.05
C ASP A 13 15.04 3.53 6.44
N TYR A 14 15.36 4.81 6.32
CA TYR A 14 14.43 5.89 6.66
C TYR A 14 13.18 5.87 5.77
N HIS A 15 13.35 5.89 4.45
CA HIS A 15 12.22 5.92 3.52
C HIS A 15 11.43 4.60 3.49
N ASN A 16 12.15 3.45 3.61
CA ASN A 16 11.49 2.15 3.53
C ASN A 16 10.76 1.76 4.82
N PHE A 17 11.13 2.34 5.97
CA PHE A 17 10.58 1.95 7.26
C PHE A 17 10.26 3.13 8.19
N GLU A 18 11.23 3.96 8.58
CA GLU A 18 11.06 4.91 9.66
C GLU A 18 9.99 5.96 9.32
N ALA A 19 10.07 6.58 8.15
CA ALA A 19 9.09 7.56 7.66
C ALA A 19 7.68 6.98 7.48
N LEU A 20 7.57 5.67 7.35
CA LEU A 20 6.31 4.92 7.29
C LEU A 20 5.83 4.44 8.67
N ASN A 21 6.36 5.02 9.75
CA ASN A 21 5.99 4.67 11.12
C ASN A 21 6.26 3.19 11.48
N ILE A 22 7.22 2.55 10.81
CA ILE A 22 7.65 1.18 11.11
C ILE A 22 8.86 1.25 12.06
N PRO A 23 8.69 0.95 13.36
CA PRO A 23 9.76 1.11 14.34
C PRO A 23 10.89 0.09 14.14
N ALA A 24 12.08 0.39 14.70
CA ALA A 24 13.29 -0.42 14.52
C ALA A 24 13.15 -1.90 14.94
N HIS A 25 12.27 -2.19 15.91
CA HIS A 25 12.01 -3.54 16.41
C HIS A 25 10.85 -4.26 15.71
N HIS A 26 10.28 -3.66 14.66
CA HIS A 26 9.17 -4.28 13.93
C HIS A 26 9.64 -5.52 13.14
N PRO A 27 8.89 -6.64 13.16
CA PRO A 27 9.28 -7.87 12.47
C PRO A 27 9.62 -7.70 10.99
N ALA A 28 8.93 -6.81 10.27
CA ALA A 28 9.18 -6.53 8.86
C ALA A 28 10.61 -6.02 8.56
N ARG A 29 11.35 -5.54 9.58
CA ARG A 29 12.77 -5.16 9.45
C ARG A 29 13.73 -6.32 9.67
N ALA A 30 13.23 -7.51 10.00
CA ALA A 30 14.08 -8.67 10.21
C ALA A 30 14.74 -9.12 8.90
N MET A 31 15.97 -9.59 8.97
CA MET A 31 16.76 -10.02 7.79
C MET A 31 16.12 -11.20 7.04
N HIS A 32 15.24 -11.96 7.70
CA HIS A 32 14.52 -13.05 7.04
C HIS A 32 13.33 -12.59 6.20
N ASP A 33 12.91 -11.32 6.34
CA ASP A 33 11.80 -10.74 5.58
C ASP A 33 12.26 -9.68 4.57
N THR A 34 13.49 -9.14 4.74
CA THR A 34 14.02 -8.02 3.96
C THR A 34 15.40 -8.33 3.40
N PHE A 35 15.61 -8.03 2.11
CA PHE A 35 16.95 -8.10 1.48
C PHE A 35 17.75 -6.83 1.77
N TYR A 36 18.76 -6.94 2.61
CA TYR A 36 19.71 -5.87 2.90
C TYR A 36 20.83 -5.85 1.86
N VAL A 37 21.06 -4.70 1.25
CA VAL A 37 22.16 -4.45 0.32
C VAL A 37 23.39 -3.95 1.06
N SER A 38 23.18 -3.21 2.14
CA SER A 38 24.19 -2.74 3.10
C SER A 38 23.53 -2.51 4.46
N ASP A 39 24.29 -2.04 5.44
CA ASP A 39 23.79 -1.78 6.79
C ASP A 39 22.57 -0.83 6.83
N ASN A 40 22.49 0.10 5.87
CA ASN A 40 21.43 1.11 5.82
C ASN A 40 20.62 1.12 4.52
N HIS A 41 20.81 0.14 3.64
CA HIS A 41 20.07 0.07 2.37
C HIS A 41 19.47 -1.30 2.14
N VAL A 42 18.25 -1.31 1.63
CA VAL A 42 17.47 -2.51 1.35
C VAL A 42 16.96 -2.52 -0.09
N LEU A 43 16.66 -3.69 -0.62
CA LEU A 43 15.72 -3.78 -1.73
C LEU A 43 14.34 -3.45 -1.17
N ARG A 44 13.66 -2.45 -1.73
CA ARG A 44 12.39 -1.95 -1.19
C ARG A 44 11.35 -3.06 -1.07
N THR A 45 10.71 -3.14 0.07
CA THR A 45 9.73 -4.20 0.40
C THR A 45 8.31 -3.85 -0.05
N HIS A 46 8.10 -2.60 -0.45
CA HIS A 46 6.85 -2.03 -0.97
C HIS A 46 7.17 -0.76 -1.77
N THR A 47 6.19 -0.20 -2.47
CA THR A 47 6.37 1.04 -3.22
C THR A 47 6.10 2.31 -2.40
N SER A 48 5.71 2.17 -1.14
CA SER A 48 5.42 3.29 -0.21
C SER A 48 6.56 4.29 -0.04
N PRO A 49 7.87 3.93 -0.12
CA PRO A 49 8.96 4.92 -0.10
C PRO A 49 8.80 6.03 -1.13
N VAL A 50 8.22 5.72 -2.29
CA VAL A 50 7.97 6.72 -3.34
C VAL A 50 6.96 7.77 -2.88
N GLN A 51 5.96 7.36 -2.08
CA GLN A 51 4.99 8.29 -1.49
C GLN A 51 5.68 9.30 -0.58
N ILE A 52 6.61 8.82 0.28
CA ILE A 52 7.40 9.69 1.18
C ILE A 52 8.20 10.70 0.36
N ARG A 53 8.96 10.23 -0.64
CA ARG A 53 9.79 11.08 -1.50
C ARG A 53 8.99 12.17 -2.23
N VAL A 54 7.80 11.82 -2.70
CA VAL A 54 6.92 12.80 -3.38
C VAL A 54 6.40 13.84 -2.38
N MET A 55 5.98 13.43 -1.18
CA MET A 55 5.53 14.35 -0.15
C MET A 55 6.64 15.28 0.33
N GLU A 56 7.88 14.79 0.48
CA GLU A 56 9.05 15.60 0.84
C GLU A 56 9.46 16.60 -0.24
N ALA A 57 9.25 16.24 -1.52
CA ALA A 57 9.65 17.06 -2.66
C ALA A 57 8.63 18.14 -3.05
N GLY A 58 7.40 18.06 -2.54
CA GLY A 58 6.30 18.93 -2.97
C GLY A 58 5.41 19.41 -1.84
N ALA A 59 4.26 19.92 -2.22
CA ALA A 59 3.20 20.36 -1.31
C ALA A 59 1.86 19.82 -1.75
N PRO A 60 0.95 19.43 -0.81
CA PRO A 60 -0.39 19.00 -1.17
C PRO A 60 -1.15 20.04 -2.01
N PRO A 61 -2.12 19.60 -2.86
CA PRO A 61 -2.67 18.25 -2.91
C PRO A 61 -1.82 17.27 -3.71
N PHE A 62 -1.79 15.99 -3.27
CA PHE A 62 -1.18 14.89 -4.02
C PHE A 62 -2.25 13.90 -4.49
N LYS A 63 -2.10 13.42 -5.71
CA LYS A 63 -2.93 12.34 -6.26
C LYS A 63 -2.10 11.51 -7.22
N MET A 64 -1.55 10.41 -6.75
CA MET A 64 -0.58 9.64 -7.51
C MET A 64 -0.71 8.14 -7.33
N ILE A 65 -0.09 7.40 -8.25
CA ILE A 65 0.17 5.97 -8.14
C ILE A 65 1.67 5.70 -8.26
N CYS A 66 2.14 4.69 -7.54
CA CYS A 66 3.53 4.26 -7.51
C CYS A 66 3.64 2.81 -7.98
N PRO A 67 3.77 2.54 -9.29
CA PRO A 67 4.00 1.18 -9.79
C PRO A 67 5.48 0.82 -9.69
N GLY A 68 5.78 -0.44 -9.38
CA GLY A 68 7.16 -0.90 -9.40
C GLY A 68 7.39 -2.29 -8.86
N LYS A 69 8.62 -2.77 -9.01
CA LYS A 69 9.08 -4.02 -8.42
C LYS A 69 9.33 -3.83 -6.93
N VAL A 70 9.00 -4.85 -6.16
CA VAL A 70 9.25 -4.93 -4.72
C VAL A 70 9.83 -6.30 -4.38
N TYR A 71 10.51 -6.40 -3.24
CA TYR A 71 11.33 -7.54 -2.90
C TYR A 71 11.07 -7.95 -1.44
N ARG A 72 10.82 -9.25 -1.23
CA ARG A 72 10.65 -9.83 0.10
C ARG A 72 11.34 -11.16 0.17
N CYS A 73 11.91 -11.52 1.31
CA CYS A 73 12.55 -12.83 1.52
C CYS A 73 11.51 -13.96 1.65
N ASP A 74 10.40 -13.84 0.93
CA ASP A 74 9.37 -14.86 0.83
C ASP A 74 9.62 -15.74 -0.39
N SER A 75 9.72 -17.05 -0.17
CA SER A 75 9.89 -18.01 -1.25
C SER A 75 9.22 -19.34 -0.91
N ASP A 76 7.99 -19.50 -1.36
CA ASP A 76 7.23 -20.74 -1.27
C ASP A 76 6.49 -21.05 -2.57
N LEU A 77 5.56 -21.98 -2.55
CA LEU A 77 4.79 -22.36 -3.74
C LEU A 77 3.87 -21.25 -4.28
N THR A 78 3.61 -20.21 -3.49
CA THR A 78 2.66 -19.13 -3.79
C THR A 78 3.31 -17.75 -3.79
N HIS A 79 4.54 -17.63 -3.27
CA HIS A 79 5.28 -16.37 -3.16
C HIS A 79 6.58 -16.41 -3.93
N THR A 80 6.90 -15.32 -4.60
CA THR A 80 8.19 -15.10 -5.27
C THR A 80 8.94 -13.98 -4.55
N PRO A 81 10.30 -14.03 -4.50
CA PRO A 81 11.10 -12.99 -3.84
C PRO A 81 10.95 -11.61 -4.47
N MET A 82 10.49 -11.52 -5.70
CA MET A 82 10.21 -10.28 -6.41
C MET A 82 8.82 -10.35 -7.04
N PHE A 83 8.04 -9.28 -6.84
CA PHE A 83 6.74 -9.10 -7.49
C PHE A 83 6.52 -7.64 -7.84
N HIS A 84 5.44 -7.36 -8.57
CA HIS A 84 5.05 -6.00 -8.90
C HIS A 84 3.94 -5.52 -7.97
N GLN A 85 4.05 -4.29 -7.52
CA GLN A 85 3.06 -3.62 -6.69
C GLN A 85 2.67 -2.28 -7.33
N VAL A 86 1.44 -1.87 -7.13
CA VAL A 86 0.95 -0.52 -7.44
C VAL A 86 0.29 0.01 -6.19
N GLU A 87 0.81 1.09 -5.65
CA GLU A 87 0.17 1.82 -4.55
C GLU A 87 -0.42 3.13 -5.05
N GLY A 88 -1.50 3.56 -4.41
CA GLY A 88 -2.11 4.86 -4.65
C GLY A 88 -1.97 5.74 -3.41
N LEU A 89 -1.79 7.04 -3.61
CA LEU A 89 -1.83 8.06 -2.56
C LEU A 89 -2.69 9.23 -2.99
N VAL A 90 -3.58 9.64 -2.11
CA VAL A 90 -4.29 10.92 -2.19
C VAL A 90 -4.09 11.67 -0.89
N VAL A 91 -3.63 12.92 -0.97
CA VAL A 91 -3.53 13.84 0.17
C VAL A 91 -4.20 15.15 -0.21
N ASP A 92 -5.25 15.51 0.50
CA ASP A 92 -6.00 16.74 0.25
C ASP A 92 -6.69 17.21 1.55
N SER A 93 -7.29 18.39 1.52
CA SER A 93 -7.96 18.99 2.68
C SER A 93 -9.24 18.27 3.12
N ASN A 94 -9.94 17.58 2.22
CA ASN A 94 -11.27 17.02 2.46
C ASN A 94 -11.43 15.52 2.13
N VAL A 95 -10.37 14.75 2.18
CA VAL A 95 -10.44 13.31 1.93
C VAL A 95 -10.95 12.54 3.14
N THR A 96 -11.72 11.50 2.88
CA THR A 96 -12.37 10.66 3.88
C THR A 96 -12.15 9.17 3.59
N PHE A 97 -12.45 8.32 4.56
CA PHE A 97 -12.45 6.87 4.35
C PHE A 97 -13.51 6.41 3.32
N ALA A 98 -14.59 7.19 3.15
CA ALA A 98 -15.58 6.91 2.11
C ALA A 98 -15.00 7.14 0.69
N ASP A 99 -14.17 8.19 0.53
CA ASP A 99 -13.47 8.45 -0.74
C ASP A 99 -12.48 7.34 -1.08
N LEU A 100 -11.74 6.84 -0.06
CA LEU A 100 -10.88 5.67 -0.20
C LEU A 100 -11.67 4.46 -0.71
N LYS A 101 -12.79 4.12 -0.03
CA LYS A 101 -13.63 2.99 -0.43
C LYS A 101 -14.11 3.10 -1.88
N GLY A 102 -14.67 4.25 -2.25
CA GLY A 102 -15.14 4.49 -3.62
C GLY A 102 -14.02 4.41 -4.66
N THR A 103 -12.80 4.88 -4.30
CA THR A 103 -11.63 4.77 -5.18
C THR A 103 -11.20 3.32 -5.39
N VAL A 104 -11.13 2.53 -4.30
CA VAL A 104 -10.74 1.11 -4.36
C VAL A 104 -11.78 0.29 -5.12
N GLU A 105 -13.08 0.46 -4.84
CA GLU A 105 -14.15 -0.23 -5.56
C GLU A 105 -14.10 0.08 -7.06
N GLY A 106 -14.01 1.36 -7.41
CA GLY A 106 -13.93 1.78 -8.82
C GLY A 106 -12.69 1.24 -9.53
N PHE A 107 -11.54 1.20 -8.84
CA PHE A 107 -10.32 0.58 -9.37
C PHE A 107 -10.49 -0.92 -9.61
N LEU A 108 -11.01 -1.66 -8.63
CA LEU A 108 -11.17 -3.11 -8.73
C LEU A 108 -12.13 -3.51 -9.85
N HIS A 109 -13.28 -2.82 -9.97
CA HIS A 109 -14.24 -3.07 -11.04
C HIS A 109 -13.61 -2.78 -12.43
N ALA A 110 -12.86 -1.69 -12.57
CA ALA A 110 -12.20 -1.34 -13.82
C ALA A 110 -11.05 -2.30 -14.17
N PHE A 111 -10.27 -2.71 -13.17
CA PHE A 111 -9.11 -3.59 -13.36
C PHE A 111 -9.49 -5.02 -13.74
N PHE A 112 -10.51 -5.57 -13.07
CA PHE A 112 -10.99 -6.93 -13.32
C PHE A 112 -12.06 -7.00 -14.41
N GLU A 113 -12.56 -5.85 -14.88
CA GLU A 113 -13.68 -5.76 -15.86
C GLU A 113 -14.94 -6.51 -15.38
N GLU A 114 -15.17 -6.55 -14.07
CA GLU A 114 -16.24 -7.30 -13.41
C GLU A 114 -16.84 -6.52 -12.24
N GLU A 115 -18.16 -6.46 -12.16
CA GLU A 115 -18.88 -5.86 -11.03
C GLU A 115 -19.08 -6.88 -9.88
N MET A 116 -18.00 -7.39 -9.33
CA MET A 116 -18.05 -8.25 -8.17
C MET A 116 -18.15 -7.44 -6.87
N PRO A 117 -18.82 -7.96 -5.84
CA PRO A 117 -18.89 -7.26 -4.56
C PRO A 117 -17.50 -7.08 -3.95
N VAL A 118 -17.27 -5.90 -3.38
CA VAL A 118 -16.07 -5.56 -2.62
C VAL A 118 -16.44 -5.42 -1.16
N ARG A 119 -15.63 -5.97 -0.26
CA ARG A 119 -15.77 -5.78 1.18
C ARG A 119 -14.47 -5.27 1.79
N PHE A 120 -14.60 -4.52 2.87
CA PHE A 120 -13.48 -4.00 3.63
C PHE A 120 -13.50 -4.64 5.02
N ARG A 121 -12.42 -5.30 5.38
CA ARG A 121 -12.23 -5.90 6.70
C ARG A 121 -11.30 -5.01 7.53
N PRO A 122 -11.60 -4.70 8.79
CA PRO A 122 -10.65 -4.00 9.67
C PRO A 122 -9.31 -4.73 9.71
N SER A 123 -8.23 -3.97 9.61
CA SER A 123 -6.86 -4.48 9.67
C SER A 123 -5.95 -3.50 10.42
N TYR A 124 -4.67 -3.81 10.52
CA TYR A 124 -3.67 -2.96 11.12
C TYR A 124 -2.43 -2.87 10.25
N PHE A 125 -2.05 -1.63 9.91
CA PHE A 125 -0.77 -1.32 9.30
C PHE A 125 -0.14 -0.13 10.04
N PRO A 126 1.19 -0.11 10.28
CA PRO A 126 1.84 0.98 11.02
C PRO A 126 1.66 2.37 10.39
N PHE A 127 1.50 2.40 9.07
CA PHE A 127 1.45 3.61 8.25
C PHE A 127 0.03 4.10 7.93
N THR A 128 -1.02 3.40 8.38
CA THR A 128 -2.43 3.82 8.18
C THR A 128 -3.25 3.67 9.45
N GLU A 129 -4.22 4.58 9.66
CA GLU A 129 -5.20 4.53 10.74
C GLU A 129 -6.44 5.37 10.40
N PRO A 130 -7.65 4.76 10.28
CA PRO A 130 -7.92 3.33 10.32
C PRO A 130 -7.39 2.59 9.09
N SER A 131 -7.09 1.30 9.28
CA SER A 131 -6.62 0.39 8.24
C SER A 131 -7.69 -0.62 7.87
N ALA A 132 -7.68 -1.06 6.63
CA ALA A 132 -8.53 -2.13 6.14
C ALA A 132 -7.83 -3.00 5.10
N GLU A 133 -8.28 -4.22 4.98
CA GLU A 133 -8.02 -5.09 3.83
C GLU A 133 -9.23 -5.09 2.93
N ALA A 134 -9.01 -4.90 1.63
CA ALA A 134 -10.05 -4.97 0.62
C ALA A 134 -10.05 -6.35 -0.05
N ASP A 135 -11.17 -7.03 0.06
CA ASP A 135 -11.42 -8.29 -0.62
C ASP A 135 -12.46 -8.07 -1.73
N MET A 136 -12.25 -8.72 -2.87
CA MET A 136 -13.19 -8.77 -3.98
C MET A 136 -13.78 -10.17 -4.11
N GLY A 137 -15.06 -10.28 -4.46
CA GLY A 137 -15.65 -11.57 -4.80
C GLY A 137 -14.86 -12.25 -5.91
N CYS A 138 -14.57 -13.53 -5.76
CA CYS A 138 -13.71 -14.26 -6.69
C CYS A 138 -14.29 -14.24 -8.11
N VAL A 139 -13.59 -13.61 -9.02
CA VAL A 139 -14.01 -13.49 -10.44
C VAL A 139 -14.06 -14.83 -11.15
N ALA A 140 -13.20 -15.78 -10.77
CA ALA A 140 -13.14 -17.10 -11.38
C ALA A 140 -14.35 -17.99 -11.06
N CYS A 141 -14.90 -17.90 -9.85
CA CYS A 141 -16.05 -18.72 -9.42
C CYS A 141 -17.29 -17.90 -9.12
N LYS A 142 -17.28 -16.60 -9.40
CA LYS A 142 -18.36 -15.67 -9.12
C LYS A 142 -18.85 -15.75 -7.65
N GLY A 143 -17.89 -15.84 -6.74
CA GLY A 143 -18.14 -15.90 -5.30
C GLY A 143 -18.59 -17.26 -4.73
N GLN A 144 -18.67 -18.31 -5.54
CA GLN A 144 -19.15 -19.64 -5.11
C GLN A 144 -18.12 -20.46 -4.34
N GLY A 145 -16.85 -20.07 -4.39
CA GLY A 145 -15.76 -20.81 -3.80
C GLY A 145 -15.09 -21.79 -4.79
N CYS A 146 -13.79 -21.62 -4.98
CA CYS A 146 -12.97 -22.50 -5.84
C CYS A 146 -11.53 -22.58 -5.30
N ARG A 147 -10.70 -23.38 -5.96
CA ARG A 147 -9.31 -23.54 -5.57
C ARG A 147 -8.53 -22.22 -5.56
N ILE A 148 -8.81 -21.27 -6.47
CA ILE A 148 -8.12 -19.99 -6.58
C ILE A 148 -8.35 -19.14 -5.34
N CYS A 149 -9.59 -19.10 -4.84
CA CYS A 149 -9.93 -18.34 -3.64
C CYS A 149 -9.89 -19.17 -2.34
N GLY A 150 -9.25 -20.35 -2.34
CA GLY A 150 -9.23 -21.25 -1.18
C GLY A 150 -10.64 -21.64 -0.69
N HIS A 151 -11.59 -21.76 -1.61
CA HIS A 151 -13.00 -22.10 -1.37
C HIS A 151 -13.77 -21.06 -0.55
N THR A 152 -13.21 -19.86 -0.32
CA THR A 152 -13.87 -18.78 0.44
C THR A 152 -14.88 -17.97 -0.38
N GLY A 153 -14.75 -17.97 -1.70
CA GLY A 153 -15.49 -17.08 -2.60
C GLY A 153 -14.91 -15.65 -2.68
N TRP A 154 -13.86 -15.34 -1.94
CA TRP A 154 -13.23 -14.03 -1.87
C TRP A 154 -11.74 -14.06 -2.21
N LEU A 155 -11.26 -13.02 -2.86
CA LEU A 155 -9.84 -12.77 -3.10
C LEU A 155 -9.44 -11.54 -2.29
N GLU A 156 -8.45 -11.68 -1.41
CA GLU A 156 -7.78 -10.54 -0.78
C GLU A 156 -6.92 -9.87 -1.83
N VAL A 157 -7.15 -8.57 -2.07
CA VAL A 157 -6.49 -7.85 -3.16
C VAL A 157 -5.45 -6.87 -2.64
N MET A 158 -5.78 -6.09 -1.61
CA MET A 158 -4.90 -5.05 -1.10
C MET A 158 -5.18 -4.68 0.36
N GLY A 159 -4.13 -4.17 1.04
CA GLY A 159 -4.29 -3.34 2.22
C GLY A 159 -4.54 -1.89 1.82
N CYS A 160 -5.30 -1.16 2.63
CA CYS A 160 -5.56 0.27 2.42
C CYS A 160 -5.91 0.95 3.75
N GLY A 161 -5.93 2.28 3.77
CA GLY A 161 -6.32 3.02 4.96
C GLY A 161 -6.14 4.53 4.83
N MET A 162 -6.55 5.25 5.87
CA MET A 162 -6.17 6.66 6.00
C MET A 162 -4.69 6.72 6.39
N VAL A 163 -3.92 7.57 5.73
CA VAL A 163 -2.50 7.74 6.05
C VAL A 163 -2.34 8.18 7.50
N HIS A 164 -1.52 7.47 8.25
CA HIS A 164 -1.29 7.77 9.67
C HIS A 164 -0.74 9.21 9.81
N PRO A 165 -1.25 10.03 10.73
CA PRO A 165 -0.83 11.43 10.89
C PRO A 165 0.69 11.58 11.01
N ARG A 166 1.35 10.68 11.74
CA ARG A 166 2.80 10.69 11.90
C ARG A 166 3.56 10.54 10.57
N VAL A 167 3.04 9.76 9.62
CA VAL A 167 3.64 9.62 8.28
C VAL A 167 3.57 10.93 7.53
N LEU A 168 2.43 11.62 7.57
CA LEU A 168 2.26 12.94 6.97
C LEU A 168 3.20 13.98 7.60
N GLU A 169 3.28 14.02 8.95
CA GLU A 169 4.17 14.93 9.68
C GLU A 169 5.64 14.70 9.34
N MET A 170 6.09 13.43 9.33
CA MET A 170 7.48 13.08 8.99
C MET A 170 7.83 13.44 7.56
N SER A 171 6.85 13.46 6.65
CA SER A 171 7.00 13.89 5.26
C SER A 171 6.78 15.39 5.05
N GLY A 172 6.66 16.19 6.13
CA GLY A 172 6.53 17.65 6.07
C GLY A 172 5.13 18.16 5.72
N VAL A 173 4.10 17.31 5.76
CA VAL A 173 2.70 17.71 5.48
C VAL A 173 2.02 18.27 6.72
N ASP A 174 1.36 19.40 6.60
CA ASP A 174 0.60 20.05 7.68
C ASP A 174 -0.72 19.29 7.96
N ILE A 175 -0.71 18.43 8.99
CA ILE A 175 -1.86 17.60 9.39
C ILE A 175 -3.07 18.37 9.92
N SER A 176 -2.89 19.67 10.23
CA SER A 176 -4.02 20.53 10.60
C SER A 176 -4.89 20.91 9.41
N LYS A 177 -4.36 20.81 8.19
CA LYS A 177 -5.00 21.20 6.94
C LYS A 177 -5.27 20.03 6.00
N PHE A 178 -4.44 18.99 6.06
CA PHE A 178 -4.46 17.90 5.09
C PHE A 178 -4.62 16.54 5.76
N LYS A 179 -5.29 15.65 5.06
CA LYS A 179 -5.41 14.23 5.37
C LYS A 179 -5.09 13.42 4.11
N GLY A 180 -4.79 12.16 4.27
CA GLY A 180 -4.53 11.31 3.12
C GLY A 180 -5.13 9.92 3.27
N PHE A 181 -5.23 9.21 2.15
CA PHE A 181 -5.44 7.77 2.12
C PHE A 181 -4.50 7.11 1.11
N ALA A 182 -4.17 5.85 1.38
CA ALA A 182 -3.31 5.02 0.54
C ALA A 182 -3.81 3.58 0.53
#